data_6c3ef0330d3660adbd1ddfd74de6f133
#
_entry.id   6c3ef0330d3660adbd1ddfd74de6f133
#
_cell.length_a   1.000
_cell.length_b   1.000
_cell.length_c   1.000
_cell.angle_alpha   90.00
_cell.angle_beta   90.00
_cell.angle_gamma   90.00
#
_symmetry.space_group_name_H-M   'P 1'
#
loop_
_entity.id
_entity.type
_entity.pdbx_description
1 polymer ?
#
loop_
_entity_poly.entity_id
_entity_poly.type
_entity_poly.pdbx_seq_one_letter_code
_entity_poly.pdbx_strand_id
1 'polypeptide(L)'
;MQKNYFINVTDYKVLLTISYLNELGYIASAQGVLKILSGVIDEETEMFELCPTFQVLVSYNSKKMTRDLNRLVTYGYLKRIHNEELKDYFFEITEKGKVTLSYFGSHHKVNLKKHDINPRVTIIKKGK
;
A
#
# COMPACT_ATOMS: atom_id res chain seq x y z
N MET A 1 2.75 19.12 24.47
CA MET A 1 1.78 19.05 23.39
C MET A 1 2.25 18.10 22.30
N GLN A 2 1.42 17.15 21.97
CA GLN A 2 1.77 16.17 20.98
C GLN A 2 1.58 16.72 19.57
N LYS A 3 2.62 16.58 18.77
CA LYS A 3 2.56 17.01 17.39
C LYS A 3 1.83 15.96 16.56
N ASN A 4 0.80 16.36 15.88
CA ASN A 4 0.03 15.45 15.04
C ASN A 4 0.52 15.51 13.61
N TYR A 5 0.74 14.34 13.04
CA TYR A 5 1.02 14.23 11.62
C TYR A 5 -0.28 13.92 10.90
N PHE A 6 -0.58 14.73 9.91
CA PHE A 6 -1.76 14.49 9.09
C PHE A 6 -1.34 13.71 7.85
N ILE A 7 -2.01 12.60 7.62
CA ILE A 7 -1.68 11.76 6.47
C ILE A 7 -2.03 12.45 5.16
N ASN A 8 -1.30 12.12 4.13
CA ASN A 8 -1.59 12.61 2.78
C ASN A 8 -2.27 11.51 1.97
N VAL A 9 -2.57 11.80 0.70
CA VAL A 9 -3.27 10.87 -0.18
C VAL A 9 -2.46 9.58 -0.37
N THR A 10 -1.14 9.69 -0.52
CA THR A 10 -0.29 8.52 -0.67
C THR A 10 -0.33 7.66 0.58
N ASP A 11 -0.22 8.29 1.76
CA ASP A 11 -0.33 7.58 3.04
C ASP A 11 -1.66 6.85 3.13
N TYR A 12 -2.74 7.50 2.72
CA TYR A 12 -4.06 6.90 2.72
C TYR A 12 -4.08 5.62 1.88
N LYS A 13 -3.50 5.67 0.69
CA LYS A 13 -3.44 4.50 -0.19
C LYS A 13 -2.64 3.37 0.42
N VAL A 14 -1.52 3.71 1.07
CA VAL A 14 -0.69 2.71 1.76
C VAL A 14 -1.46 2.07 2.91
N LEU A 15 -2.09 2.89 3.74
CA LEU A 15 -2.87 2.39 4.87
C LEU A 15 -4.06 1.55 4.42
N LEU A 16 -4.72 1.97 3.36
CA LEU A 16 -5.86 1.23 2.83
C LEU A 16 -5.44 -0.14 2.32
N THR A 17 -4.28 -0.23 1.67
CA THR A 17 -3.74 -1.50 1.20
C THR A 17 -3.49 -2.44 2.39
N ILE A 18 -2.80 -1.93 3.41
CA ILE A 18 -2.47 -2.74 4.58
C ILE A 18 -3.74 -3.15 5.33
N SER A 19 -4.70 -2.25 5.47
CA SER A 19 -5.97 -2.55 6.10
C SER A 19 -6.72 -3.67 5.37
N TYR A 20 -6.75 -3.59 4.06
CA TYR A 20 -7.40 -4.61 3.22
C TYR A 20 -6.76 -5.98 3.45
N LEU A 21 -5.43 -6.04 3.44
CA LEU A 21 -4.72 -7.29 3.67
C LEU A 21 -4.96 -7.83 5.07
N ASN A 22 -4.92 -6.95 6.07
CA ASN A 22 -5.12 -7.37 7.46
C ASN A 22 -6.53 -7.93 7.67
N GLU A 23 -7.52 -7.36 7.04
CA GLU A 23 -8.89 -7.86 7.13
C GLU A 23 -9.05 -9.24 6.53
N LEU A 24 -8.26 -9.55 5.52
CA LEU A 24 -8.24 -10.87 4.91
C LEU A 24 -7.38 -11.87 5.67
N GLY A 25 -6.71 -11.42 6.74
CA GLY A 25 -5.88 -12.28 7.56
C GLY A 25 -4.42 -12.32 7.14
N TYR A 26 -3.98 -11.35 6.35
CA TYR A 26 -2.60 -11.30 5.87
C TYR A 26 -1.88 -10.06 6.37
N ILE A 27 -0.56 -10.18 6.49
CA ILE A 27 0.32 -9.04 6.73
C ILE A 27 1.32 -9.01 5.59
N ALA A 28 1.82 -7.83 5.27
CA ALA A 28 2.74 -7.68 4.15
C ALA A 28 3.97 -6.88 4.56
N SER A 29 5.08 -7.19 3.92
CA SER A 29 6.31 -6.41 4.02
C SER A 29 6.20 -5.18 3.14
N ALA A 30 7.20 -4.29 3.22
CA ALA A 30 7.26 -3.12 2.35
C ALA A 30 7.18 -3.52 0.88
N GLN A 31 7.90 -4.58 0.51
CA GLN A 31 7.91 -5.05 -0.88
C GLN A 31 6.54 -5.56 -1.31
N GLY A 32 5.85 -6.27 -0.42
CA GLY A 32 4.50 -6.77 -0.71
C GLY A 32 3.50 -5.64 -0.95
N VAL A 33 3.54 -4.62 -0.11
CA VAL A 33 2.67 -3.46 -0.27
C VAL A 33 2.99 -2.73 -1.57
N LEU A 34 4.29 -2.58 -1.87
CA LEU A 34 4.73 -1.92 -3.09
C LEU A 34 4.24 -2.64 -4.34
N LYS A 35 4.32 -3.98 -4.36
CA LYS A 35 3.84 -4.78 -5.49
C LYS A 35 2.37 -4.51 -5.77
N ILE A 36 1.55 -4.51 -4.73
CA ILE A 36 0.12 -4.29 -4.89
C ILE A 36 -0.16 -2.89 -5.42
N LEU A 37 0.44 -1.88 -4.82
CA LEU A 37 0.23 -0.50 -5.25
C LEU A 37 0.71 -0.25 -6.67
N SER A 38 1.75 -0.95 -7.10
CA SER A 38 2.32 -0.81 -8.45
C SER A 38 1.66 -1.71 -9.48
N GLY A 39 0.81 -2.64 -9.05
CA GLY A 39 0.11 -3.53 -9.96
C GLY A 39 0.96 -4.68 -10.48
N VAL A 40 1.92 -5.13 -9.68
CA VAL A 40 2.74 -6.29 -10.06
C VAL A 40 1.94 -7.55 -9.77
N ILE A 41 1.76 -8.39 -10.78
CA ILE A 41 1.04 -9.66 -10.66
C ILE A 41 2.06 -10.80 -10.69
N ASP A 42 2.14 -11.53 -9.59
CA ASP A 42 2.95 -12.74 -9.50
C ASP A 42 2.22 -13.73 -8.60
N GLU A 43 2.86 -14.84 -8.27
CA GLU A 43 2.21 -15.89 -7.46
C GLU A 43 1.74 -15.36 -6.11
N GLU A 44 2.44 -14.39 -5.56
CA GLU A 44 2.11 -13.83 -4.25
C GLU A 44 0.95 -12.84 -4.32
N THR A 45 0.90 -12.01 -5.35
CA THR A 45 -0.05 -10.90 -5.43
C THR A 45 -1.29 -11.19 -6.25
N GLU A 46 -1.30 -12.29 -6.99
CA GLU A 46 -2.42 -12.65 -7.87
C GLU A 46 -3.78 -12.59 -7.14
N MET A 47 -3.83 -13.11 -5.94
CA MET A 47 -5.07 -13.16 -5.17
C MET A 47 -5.53 -11.79 -4.68
N PHE A 48 -4.71 -10.76 -4.81
CA PHE A 48 -5.02 -9.42 -4.30
C PHE A 48 -5.35 -8.43 -5.40
N GLU A 49 -5.62 -8.88 -6.61
CA GLU A 49 -5.99 -8.00 -7.72
C GLU A 49 -7.24 -7.17 -7.45
N LEU A 50 -8.12 -7.67 -6.59
CA LEU A 50 -9.35 -6.96 -6.25
C LEU A 50 -9.17 -5.93 -5.13
N CYS A 51 -7.97 -5.82 -4.60
CA CYS A 51 -7.68 -4.78 -3.61
C CYS A 51 -7.96 -3.41 -4.23
N PRO A 52 -8.69 -2.52 -3.53
CA PRO A 52 -9.04 -1.21 -4.07
C PRO A 52 -7.85 -0.38 -4.51
N THR A 53 -6.69 -0.61 -3.90
CA THR A 53 -5.48 0.15 -4.20
C THR A 53 -4.53 -0.58 -5.14
N PHE A 54 -4.96 -1.71 -5.71
CA PHE A 54 -4.12 -2.43 -6.67
C PHE A 54 -3.87 -1.56 -7.89
N GLN A 55 -2.59 -1.34 -8.20
CA GLN A 55 -2.16 -0.59 -9.38
C GLN A 55 -2.58 0.90 -9.39
N VAL A 56 -2.71 1.49 -8.21
CA VAL A 56 -3.12 2.92 -8.13
C VAL A 56 -1.96 3.90 -8.02
N LEU A 57 -0.72 3.41 -7.86
CA LEU A 57 0.46 4.28 -7.79
C LEU A 57 1.45 3.94 -8.90
N VAL A 58 1.90 4.98 -9.59
CA VAL A 58 2.93 4.87 -10.63
C VAL A 58 4.18 5.56 -10.09
N SER A 59 5.35 5.05 -10.48
CA SER A 59 6.64 5.65 -10.10
C SER A 59 6.91 5.66 -8.61
N TYR A 60 6.19 4.83 -7.86
CA TYR A 60 6.44 4.65 -6.44
C TYR A 60 7.50 3.55 -6.30
N ASN A 61 8.54 3.80 -5.54
CA ASN A 61 9.65 2.85 -5.43
C ASN A 61 9.89 2.43 -3.98
N SER A 62 10.76 1.45 -3.79
CA SER A 62 11.00 0.89 -2.47
C SER A 62 11.56 1.90 -1.48
N LYS A 63 12.34 2.85 -1.96
CA LYS A 63 12.90 3.89 -1.10
C LYS A 63 11.82 4.79 -0.53
N LYS A 64 10.89 5.23 -1.38
CA LYS A 64 9.75 6.03 -0.94
C LYS A 64 8.83 5.24 -0.03
N MET A 65 8.60 3.98 -0.37
CA MET A 65 7.75 3.09 0.43
C MET A 65 8.33 2.92 1.84
N THR A 66 9.61 2.64 1.93
CA THR A 66 10.27 2.46 3.23
C THR A 66 10.17 3.73 4.08
N ARG A 67 10.40 4.87 3.46
CA ARG A 67 10.30 6.15 4.16
C ARG A 67 8.89 6.39 4.68
N ASP A 68 7.89 6.16 3.84
CA ASP A 68 6.50 6.39 4.22
C ASP A 68 6.03 5.42 5.29
N LEU A 69 6.42 4.14 5.17
CA LEU A 69 6.07 3.15 6.18
C LEU A 69 6.71 3.49 7.53
N ASN A 70 7.96 3.89 7.53
CA ASN A 70 8.65 4.26 8.77
C ASN A 70 7.98 5.47 9.43
N ARG A 71 7.56 6.44 8.63
CA ARG A 71 6.85 7.59 9.17
C ARG A 71 5.51 7.19 9.78
N LEU A 72 4.77 6.32 9.09
CA LEU A 72 3.49 5.86 9.60
C LEU A 72 3.63 5.05 10.89
N VAL A 73 4.71 4.28 11.01
CA VAL A 73 5.01 3.58 12.25
C VAL A 73 5.34 4.58 13.36
N THR A 74 6.16 5.57 13.05
CA THR A 74 6.58 6.57 14.02
C THR A 74 5.38 7.31 14.62
N TYR A 75 4.38 7.62 13.80
CA TYR A 75 3.19 8.34 14.27
C TYR A 75 2.09 7.41 14.77
N GLY A 76 2.37 6.12 14.87
CA GLY A 76 1.45 5.17 15.50
C GLY A 76 0.31 4.66 14.63
N TYR A 77 0.35 4.92 13.33
CA TYR A 77 -0.69 4.43 12.43
C TYR A 77 -0.48 2.97 12.02
N LEU A 78 0.76 2.53 12.04
CA LEU A 78 1.15 1.18 11.71
C LEU A 78 2.00 0.58 12.82
N LYS A 79 1.95 -0.73 12.92
CA LYS A 79 2.79 -1.51 13.83
C LYS A 79 3.70 -2.38 12.97
N ARG A 80 4.98 -2.43 13.35
CA ARG A 80 5.98 -3.23 12.66
C ARG A 80 6.13 -4.57 13.37
N ILE A 81 6.06 -5.65 12.63
CA ILE A 81 6.19 -7.00 13.15
C ILE A 81 7.39 -7.65 12.48
N HIS A 82 8.37 -8.06 13.30
CA HIS A 82 9.56 -8.75 12.78
C HIS A 82 9.28 -10.23 12.62
N ASN A 83 9.58 -10.78 11.45
CA ASN A 83 9.49 -12.20 11.19
C ASN A 83 10.89 -12.80 11.18
N GLU A 84 11.19 -13.67 12.15
CA GLU A 84 12.52 -14.26 12.31
C GLU A 84 12.92 -15.13 11.14
N GLU A 85 11.99 -15.92 10.62
CA GLU A 85 12.29 -16.85 9.54
C GLU A 85 12.64 -16.13 8.25
N LEU A 86 11.85 -15.12 7.93
CA LEU A 86 12.02 -14.36 6.68
C LEU A 86 12.99 -13.20 6.86
N LYS A 87 13.38 -12.92 8.10
CA LYS A 87 14.30 -11.82 8.43
C LYS A 87 13.86 -10.51 7.83
N ASP A 88 12.56 -10.22 7.94
CA ASP A 88 11.98 -9.02 7.38
C ASP A 88 10.89 -8.50 8.31
N TYR A 89 10.50 -7.27 8.07
CA TYR A 89 9.43 -6.64 8.83
C TYR A 89 8.14 -6.65 8.03
N PHE A 90 7.05 -6.92 8.73
CA PHE A 90 5.70 -6.90 8.18
C PHE A 90 4.90 -5.84 8.90
N PHE A 91 3.83 -5.38 8.31
CA PHE A 91 3.10 -4.24 8.83
C PHE A 91 1.64 -4.56 9.09
N GLU A 92 1.15 -4.04 10.20
CA GLU A 92 -0.23 -4.21 10.62
C GLU A 92 -0.79 -2.83 10.99
N ILE A 93 -2.03 -2.57 10.59
CA ILE A 93 -2.64 -1.28 10.92
C ILE A 93 -3.07 -1.28 12.38
N THR A 94 -2.83 -0.15 13.06
CA THR A 94 -3.23 0.02 14.46
C THR A 94 -4.65 0.55 14.53
N GLU A 95 -5.21 0.59 15.74
CA GLU A 95 -6.52 1.19 15.94
C GLU A 95 -6.51 2.67 15.52
N LYS A 96 -5.45 3.37 15.87
CA LYS A 96 -5.28 4.76 15.45
C LYS A 96 -5.25 4.87 13.93
N GLY A 97 -4.58 3.93 13.28
CA GLY A 97 -4.52 3.88 11.82
C GLY A 97 -5.89 3.68 11.21
N LYS A 98 -6.68 2.78 11.77
CA LYS A 98 -8.03 2.50 11.28
C LYS A 98 -8.93 3.73 11.40
N VAL A 99 -8.88 4.39 12.55
CA VAL A 99 -9.68 5.59 12.77
C VAL A 99 -9.29 6.70 11.80
N THR A 100 -7.99 6.90 11.62
CA THR A 100 -7.46 7.91 10.71
C THR A 100 -7.84 7.60 9.27
N LEU A 101 -7.75 6.34 8.87
CA LEU A 101 -8.12 5.89 7.53
C LEU A 101 -9.59 6.19 7.24
N SER A 102 -10.45 5.85 8.19
CA SER A 102 -11.88 6.09 8.06
C SER A 102 -12.20 7.58 7.98
N TYR A 103 -11.57 8.37 8.84
CA TYR A 103 -11.78 9.81 8.85
C TYR A 103 -11.34 10.45 7.54
N PHE A 104 -10.15 10.07 7.07
CA PHE A 104 -9.61 10.62 5.83
C PHE A 104 -10.52 10.29 4.65
N GLY A 105 -10.96 9.03 4.57
CA GLY A 105 -11.85 8.59 3.49
C GLY A 105 -13.19 9.30 3.49
N SER A 106 -13.68 9.70 4.68
CA SER A 106 -14.95 10.41 4.80
C SER A 106 -14.84 11.89 4.44
N HIS A 107 -13.65 12.47 4.58
CA HIS A 107 -13.46 13.91 4.41
C HIS A 107 -12.69 14.28 3.16
N HIS A 108 -12.19 13.30 2.41
CA HIS A 108 -11.43 13.54 1.19
C HIS A 108 -11.92 12.62 0.09
N LYS A 109 -12.06 13.19 -1.08
CA LYS A 109 -12.42 12.41 -2.25
C LYS A 109 -11.15 11.87 -2.87
N VAL A 110 -10.83 10.63 -2.57
CA VAL A 110 -9.60 10.01 -3.07
C VAL A 110 -9.92 9.25 -4.36
N ASN A 111 -9.15 9.55 -5.40
CA ASN A 111 -9.27 8.86 -6.66
C ASN A 111 -8.44 7.58 -6.63
N LEU A 112 -9.11 6.43 -6.63
CA LEU A 112 -8.45 5.13 -6.64
C LEU A 112 -8.45 4.51 -8.04
N LYS A 113 -8.46 5.36 -9.06
CA LYS A 113 -8.42 4.88 -10.43
C LYS A 113 -7.10 4.15 -10.69
N LYS A 114 -7.21 2.98 -11.27
CA LYS A 114 -6.03 2.22 -11.66
C LYS A 114 -5.39 2.89 -12.86
N HIS A 115 -4.07 2.92 -12.85
CA HIS A 115 -3.35 3.47 -13.98
C HIS A 115 -3.38 2.46 -15.12
N ASP A 116 -3.79 2.94 -16.25
CA ASP A 116 -3.81 2.13 -17.45
C ASP A 116 -2.39 2.14 -18.00
N ILE A 117 -1.59 1.24 -17.49
CA ILE A 117 -0.18 1.18 -17.87
C ILE A 117 -0.05 0.38 -19.12
N ASN A 118 0.06 1.08 -20.21
CA ASN A 118 0.29 0.49 -21.49
C ASN A 118 1.72 -0.05 -21.67
N PRO A 119 2.68 0.31 -20.83
CA PRO A 119 4.02 -0.30 -20.91
C PRO A 119 4.05 -1.81 -20.76
N ARG A 120 2.93 -2.42 -20.45
CA ARG A 120 2.85 -3.86 -20.41
C ARG A 120 2.82 -4.48 -21.78
N VAL A 121 2.49 -3.69 -22.77
CA VAL A 121 2.51 -4.14 -24.15
C VAL A 121 3.94 -4.00 -24.65
N THR A 122 4.71 -5.03 -24.48
CA THR A 122 6.10 -5.04 -24.95
C THR A 122 6.23 -5.69 -26.31
N ILE A 123 5.20 -6.34 -26.79
CA ILE A 123 5.17 -7.02 -28.08
C ILE A 123 3.88 -6.64 -28.77
N ILE A 124 4.00 -6.09 -29.94
CA ILE A 124 2.82 -5.76 -30.74
C ILE A 124 2.88 -6.53 -32.05
N LYS A 125 1.72 -6.77 -32.61
CA LYS A 125 1.64 -7.50 -33.85
C LYS A 125 2.14 -6.63 -35.01
N LYS A 126 3.10 -7.12 -35.71
CA LYS A 126 3.68 -6.40 -36.82
C LYS A 126 2.67 -6.31 -37.97
N GLY A 127 2.64 -5.15 -38.62
CA GLY A 127 1.83 -4.96 -39.81
C GLY A 127 0.38 -4.60 -39.53
N LYS A 128 0.07 -4.28 -38.30
CA LYS A 128 -1.30 -3.90 -37.92
C LYS A 128 -1.39 -2.56 -37.25
#